data_f5b13d770fd61a96bbaac5b47e90c337
#
_entry.id   f5b13d770fd61a96bbaac5b47e90c337
#
_cell.length_a   1.000
_cell.length_b   1.000
_cell.length_c   1.000
_cell.angle_alpha   90.00
_cell.angle_beta   90.00
_cell.angle_gamma   90.00
#
_symmetry.space_group_name_H-M   'P 1'
#
loop_
_entity.id
_entity.type
_entity.pdbx_description
1 polymer ?
#
loop_
_entity_poly.entity_id
_entity_poly.type
_entity_poly.pdbx_seq_one_letter_code
_entity_poly.pdbx_strand_id
1 'polypeptide(L)'
;MFGDKLKFWLGYHADTASEQSSLSGGYTKASGAAMRTSSNDLYLCGTFSVQTTSADYKANTTEVRATAVNFASPAKEKRRVSWENTTFFGIAKKIASTNALSLKTSGSDQNIASVIQDNVSDIEFLYDLCVKFGFLMAVKNDNIIITAKDAKGDASQTSNTSKNENLPTFTLNLTDLYSLEITEANRNSYTAVIVEWQDIEAGKVKSIKVGSGEQVYKMQIAEPKSDNEVFKQAEAKLNELQRGGINGRCSCEGKNIIAGGKLKFGGVPGLEANEFSIKGVSHKLSTSGYEIDIEFEG
;
A
#
# COMPACT_ATOMS: atom_id res chain seq x y z
N MET A 1 -22.67 -19.81 -6.24
CA MET A 1 -21.20 -19.94 -6.05
C MET A 1 -20.43 -18.76 -6.62
N PHE A 2 -20.66 -18.32 -7.85
CA PHE A 2 -20.03 -17.10 -8.36
C PHE A 2 -20.69 -15.86 -7.76
N GLY A 3 -19.89 -14.92 -7.26
CA GLY A 3 -20.36 -13.73 -6.57
C GLY A 3 -20.66 -13.90 -5.08
N ASP A 4 -20.61 -15.12 -4.54
CA ASP A 4 -20.72 -15.35 -3.12
C ASP A 4 -19.58 -14.68 -2.36
N LYS A 5 -19.90 -14.14 -1.18
CA LYS A 5 -18.91 -13.47 -0.34
C LYS A 5 -18.33 -14.45 0.67
N LEU A 6 -17.00 -14.51 0.71
CA LEU A 6 -16.23 -15.24 1.71
C LEU A 6 -15.59 -14.26 2.68
N LYS A 7 -15.65 -14.56 3.97
CA LYS A 7 -14.88 -13.85 5.00
C LYS A 7 -13.74 -14.74 5.47
N PHE A 8 -12.56 -14.16 5.52
CA PHE A 8 -11.36 -14.84 5.96
C PHE A 8 -10.84 -14.25 7.25
N TRP A 9 -10.51 -15.13 8.21
CA TRP A 9 -9.78 -14.79 9.43
C TRP A 9 -8.52 -15.61 9.47
N LEU A 10 -7.42 -14.98 9.86
CA LEU A 10 -6.11 -15.60 10.09
C LEU A 10 -5.64 -15.27 11.51
N GLY A 11 -4.82 -16.14 12.06
CA GLY A 11 -4.22 -15.96 13.37
C GLY A 11 -3.91 -17.30 14.04
N TYR A 12 -3.61 -17.24 15.31
CA TYR A 12 -3.30 -18.41 16.12
C TYR A 12 -4.46 -18.74 17.05
N HIS A 13 -4.74 -20.02 17.19
CA HIS A 13 -5.67 -20.50 18.20
C HIS A 13 -4.92 -20.58 19.54
N ALA A 14 -5.47 -19.97 20.58
CA ALA A 14 -4.95 -20.14 21.93
C ALA A 14 -5.34 -21.54 22.41
N ASP A 15 -4.35 -22.40 22.66
CA ASP A 15 -4.59 -23.68 23.33
C ASP A 15 -5.16 -23.40 24.72
N THR A 16 -6.34 -23.91 25.01
CA THR A 16 -6.89 -23.89 26.35
C THR A 16 -6.04 -24.78 27.26
N ALA A 17 -5.76 -24.35 28.47
CA ALA A 17 -4.88 -25.02 29.43
C ALA A 17 -5.26 -26.50 29.75
N SER A 18 -6.43 -26.96 29.30
CA SER A 18 -6.90 -28.34 29.42
C SER A 18 -6.30 -29.31 28.44
N GLU A 19 -5.71 -28.85 27.32
CA GLU A 19 -5.07 -29.73 26.33
C GLU A 19 -3.58 -29.95 26.57
N GLN A 20 -2.95 -29.20 27.49
CA GLN A 20 -1.52 -29.33 27.80
C GLN A 20 -1.15 -30.59 28.59
N SER A 21 -2.10 -31.37 29.06
CA SER A 21 -1.83 -32.53 29.91
C SER A 21 -1.56 -33.83 29.18
N SER A 22 -1.70 -33.90 27.84
CA SER A 22 -1.58 -35.15 27.07
C SER A 22 -0.35 -35.25 26.16
N LEU A 23 0.49 -34.21 26.08
CA LEU A 23 1.71 -34.25 25.26
C LEU A 23 2.97 -34.14 26.12
N SER A 24 3.24 -35.19 26.90
CA SER A 24 4.53 -35.40 27.55
C SER A 24 5.58 -35.99 26.58
N GLY A 25 5.93 -35.27 25.55
CA GLY A 25 7.04 -35.53 24.66
C GLY A 25 7.94 -34.30 24.60
N GLY A 26 9.11 -34.40 25.26
CA GLY A 26 10.01 -33.30 25.53
C GLY A 26 10.44 -32.50 24.31
N TYR A 27 9.88 -31.34 24.17
CA TYR A 27 10.48 -30.24 23.42
C TYR A 27 10.64 -29.05 24.37
N THR A 28 11.89 -28.70 24.61
CA THR A 28 12.27 -27.50 25.36
C THR A 28 11.73 -26.25 24.62
N LYS A 29 10.83 -25.50 25.26
CA LYS A 29 10.38 -24.20 24.80
C LYS A 29 11.59 -23.30 24.55
N ALA A 30 11.77 -22.83 23.31
CA ALA A 30 12.62 -21.70 23.04
C ALA A 30 12.05 -20.47 23.77
N SER A 31 12.82 -19.93 24.68
CA SER A 31 12.51 -18.72 25.46
C SER A 31 12.58 -17.52 24.53
N GLY A 32 11.45 -17.09 24.01
CA GLY A 32 11.32 -15.94 23.10
C GLY A 32 9.90 -15.69 22.64
N ALA A 33 8.95 -16.50 23.08
CA ALA A 33 7.55 -16.28 22.73
C ALA A 33 7.06 -14.99 23.37
N ALA A 34 6.83 -13.97 22.55
CA ALA A 34 6.04 -12.82 22.91
C ALA A 34 4.75 -13.29 23.59
N MET A 35 4.43 -12.66 24.70
CA MET A 35 3.30 -12.92 25.58
C MET A 35 2.03 -13.15 24.75
N ARG A 36 1.59 -14.40 24.62
CA ARG A 36 0.30 -14.74 24.03
C ARG A 36 -0.78 -14.35 25.02
N THR A 37 -1.49 -13.28 24.75
CA THR A 37 -2.69 -12.95 25.49
C THR A 37 -3.79 -13.93 25.11
N SER A 38 -4.47 -14.46 26.10
CA SER A 38 -5.52 -15.46 26.02
C SER A 38 -6.78 -14.93 25.37
N SER A 39 -6.82 -14.91 24.05
CA SER A 39 -8.05 -14.80 23.27
C SER A 39 -7.72 -15.21 21.85
N ASN A 40 -8.64 -15.79 21.13
CA ASN A 40 -8.48 -16.16 19.74
C ASN A 40 -7.92 -14.97 18.97
N ASP A 41 -6.62 -14.92 18.72
CA ASP A 41 -5.94 -13.85 18.00
C ASP A 41 -6.20 -13.95 16.48
N LEU A 42 -7.44 -14.25 16.13
CA LEU A 42 -7.90 -14.25 14.74
C LEU A 42 -8.25 -12.82 14.34
N TYR A 43 -7.56 -12.32 13.33
CA TYR A 43 -7.91 -11.05 12.72
C TYR A 43 -8.62 -11.26 11.38
N LEU A 44 -9.60 -10.41 11.09
CA LEU A 44 -10.33 -10.43 9.83
C LEU A 44 -9.44 -9.93 8.70
N CYS A 45 -9.02 -10.82 7.82
CA CYS A 45 -8.26 -10.46 6.62
C CYS A 45 -9.10 -9.65 5.64
N GLY A 46 -10.36 -9.99 5.50
CA GLY A 46 -11.28 -9.28 4.62
C GLY A 46 -12.49 -10.10 4.19
N THR A 47 -13.35 -9.43 3.41
CA THR A 47 -14.47 -10.03 2.70
C THR A 47 -14.10 -10.06 1.22
N PHE A 48 -14.25 -11.21 0.58
CA PHE A 48 -13.83 -11.45 -0.80
C PHE A 48 -14.98 -12.04 -1.60
N SER A 49 -15.09 -11.69 -2.87
CA SER A 49 -16.06 -12.27 -3.81
C SER A 49 -15.41 -13.41 -4.58
N VAL A 50 -16.06 -14.57 -4.60
CA VAL A 50 -15.60 -15.74 -5.35
C VAL A 50 -15.63 -15.45 -6.84
N GLN A 51 -14.49 -15.65 -7.51
CA GLN A 51 -14.32 -15.41 -8.93
C GLN A 51 -14.26 -16.72 -9.71
N THR A 52 -13.45 -17.66 -9.23
CA THR A 52 -13.29 -18.96 -9.88
C THR A 52 -13.26 -20.08 -8.84
N THR A 53 -13.81 -21.22 -9.24
CA THR A 53 -13.67 -22.48 -8.51
C THR A 53 -13.20 -23.53 -9.49
N SER A 54 -12.23 -24.35 -9.09
CA SER A 54 -11.78 -25.52 -9.84
C SER A 54 -11.72 -26.72 -8.92
N ALA A 55 -12.05 -27.88 -9.43
CA ALA A 55 -11.98 -29.13 -8.68
C ALA A 55 -11.14 -30.16 -9.46
N ASP A 56 -10.18 -30.76 -8.79
CA ASP A 56 -9.46 -31.93 -9.27
C ASP A 56 -10.01 -33.17 -8.55
N TYR A 57 -10.80 -33.96 -9.27
CA TYR A 57 -11.44 -35.17 -8.75
C TYR A 57 -10.48 -36.32 -8.50
N LYS A 58 -9.28 -36.30 -9.14
CA LYS A 58 -8.26 -37.32 -8.89
C LYS A 58 -7.44 -37.01 -7.65
N ALA A 59 -7.06 -35.74 -7.49
CA ALA A 59 -6.33 -35.27 -6.33
C ALA A 59 -7.25 -34.98 -5.12
N ASN A 60 -8.57 -35.04 -5.32
CA ASN A 60 -9.57 -34.71 -4.31
C ASN A 60 -9.35 -33.32 -3.69
N THR A 61 -9.04 -32.34 -4.54
CA THR A 61 -8.77 -30.96 -4.14
C THR A 61 -9.73 -30.00 -4.80
N THR A 62 -10.08 -28.94 -4.10
CA THR A 62 -10.87 -27.82 -4.63
C THR A 62 -10.11 -26.53 -4.40
N GLU A 63 -9.91 -25.77 -5.46
CA GLU A 63 -9.34 -24.43 -5.41
C GLU A 63 -10.45 -23.38 -5.56
N VAL A 64 -10.46 -22.39 -4.67
CA VAL A 64 -11.37 -21.25 -4.74
C VAL A 64 -10.52 -19.99 -4.81
N ARG A 65 -10.72 -19.18 -5.85
CA ARG A 65 -10.10 -17.86 -5.99
C ARG A 65 -11.13 -16.78 -5.77
N ALA A 66 -10.81 -15.85 -4.88
CA ALA A 66 -11.68 -14.73 -4.54
C ALA A 66 -10.89 -13.42 -4.49
N THR A 67 -11.54 -12.30 -4.79
CA THR A 67 -10.94 -10.98 -4.81
C THR A 67 -11.73 -9.99 -3.97
N ALA A 68 -11.07 -8.95 -3.46
CA ALA A 68 -11.74 -7.90 -2.67
C ALA A 68 -12.76 -7.10 -3.48
N VAL A 69 -12.58 -7.02 -4.80
CA VAL A 69 -13.53 -6.39 -5.73
C VAL A 69 -14.14 -7.46 -6.60
N ASN A 70 -15.47 -7.46 -6.72
CA ASN A 70 -16.16 -8.35 -7.63
C ASN A 70 -15.78 -8.02 -9.09
N PHE A 71 -15.27 -8.99 -9.86
CA PHE A 71 -14.90 -8.81 -11.27
C PHE A 71 -16.10 -8.52 -12.18
N ALA A 72 -17.30 -8.93 -11.79
CA ALA A 72 -18.54 -8.58 -12.48
C ALA A 72 -19.06 -7.19 -12.12
N SER A 73 -18.34 -6.44 -11.28
CA SER A 73 -18.70 -5.09 -10.85
C SER A 73 -18.43 -4.06 -11.95
N PRO A 74 -19.30 -3.04 -12.12
CA PRO A 74 -19.06 -1.89 -12.99
C PRO A 74 -17.71 -1.19 -12.73
N ALA A 75 -17.12 -1.36 -11.54
CA ALA A 75 -15.82 -0.80 -11.15
C ALA A 75 -14.67 -1.19 -12.08
N LYS A 76 -14.79 -2.29 -12.83
CA LYS A 76 -13.79 -2.78 -13.80
C LYS A 76 -14.16 -2.51 -15.25
N GLU A 77 -15.33 -1.96 -15.49
CA GLU A 77 -15.73 -1.54 -16.82
C GLU A 77 -14.92 -0.31 -17.26
N LYS A 78 -14.33 -0.39 -18.44
CA LYS A 78 -13.57 0.73 -18.98
C LYS A 78 -14.53 1.82 -19.46
N ARG A 79 -14.22 3.07 -19.07
CA ARG A 79 -15.03 4.24 -19.40
C ARG A 79 -14.17 5.38 -19.90
N ARG A 80 -14.86 6.31 -20.57
CA ARG A 80 -14.30 7.63 -20.90
C ARG A 80 -15.14 8.69 -20.22
N VAL A 81 -14.54 9.40 -19.24
CA VAL A 81 -15.20 10.44 -18.44
C VAL A 81 -14.27 11.63 -18.29
N SER A 82 -14.78 12.85 -18.51
CA SER A 82 -14.08 14.09 -18.19
C SER A 82 -14.51 14.53 -16.79
N TRP A 83 -13.52 14.80 -15.95
CA TRP A 83 -13.70 15.30 -14.59
C TRP A 83 -13.18 16.74 -14.54
N GLU A 84 -14.05 17.70 -14.30
CA GLU A 84 -13.73 19.13 -14.31
C GLU A 84 -14.15 19.82 -13.03
N ASN A 85 -13.36 20.81 -12.60
CA ASN A 85 -13.68 21.66 -11.46
C ASN A 85 -14.07 20.87 -10.19
N THR A 86 -13.29 19.87 -9.84
CA THR A 86 -13.56 18.93 -8.75
C THR A 86 -12.35 18.77 -7.83
N THR A 87 -12.47 17.89 -6.85
CA THR A 87 -11.36 17.52 -5.99
C THR A 87 -11.06 16.02 -6.12
N PHE A 88 -9.85 15.62 -5.75
CA PHE A 88 -9.46 14.22 -5.79
C PHE A 88 -10.39 13.34 -4.94
N PHE A 89 -10.70 13.75 -3.70
CA PHE A 89 -11.65 13.01 -2.87
C PHE A 89 -13.08 13.12 -3.38
N GLY A 90 -13.43 14.18 -4.09
CA GLY A 90 -14.71 14.31 -4.79
C GLY A 90 -14.87 13.26 -5.88
N ILE A 91 -13.84 13.04 -6.71
CA ILE A 91 -13.79 11.97 -7.72
C ILE A 91 -13.90 10.61 -7.03
N ALA A 92 -13.08 10.36 -6.00
CA ALA A 92 -13.08 9.10 -5.27
C ALA A 92 -14.45 8.78 -4.66
N LYS A 93 -15.14 9.79 -4.11
CA LYS A 93 -16.49 9.65 -3.55
C LYS A 93 -17.52 9.28 -4.62
N LYS A 94 -17.43 9.93 -5.79
CA LYS A 94 -18.34 9.63 -6.91
C LYS A 94 -18.12 8.20 -7.42
N ILE A 95 -16.86 7.80 -7.61
CA ILE A 95 -16.50 6.44 -8.02
C ILE A 95 -16.96 5.41 -7.00
N ALA A 96 -16.70 5.64 -5.71
CA ALA A 96 -17.15 4.74 -4.65
C ALA A 96 -18.67 4.56 -4.68
N SER A 97 -19.44 5.66 -4.73
CA SER A 97 -20.91 5.60 -4.75
C SER A 97 -21.46 4.90 -5.99
N THR A 98 -20.87 5.12 -7.16
CA THR A 98 -21.27 4.46 -8.41
C THR A 98 -21.06 2.94 -8.35
N ASN A 99 -20.05 2.50 -7.60
CA ASN A 99 -19.68 1.09 -7.49
C ASN A 99 -20.20 0.41 -6.19
N ALA A 100 -21.15 1.05 -5.50
CA ALA A 100 -21.72 0.56 -4.22
C ALA A 100 -20.64 0.28 -3.15
N LEU A 101 -19.55 1.07 -3.15
CA LEU A 101 -18.48 1.02 -2.17
C LEU A 101 -18.55 2.25 -1.26
N SER A 102 -18.07 2.11 -0.04
CA SER A 102 -17.86 3.23 0.87
C SER A 102 -16.46 3.81 0.68
N LEU A 103 -16.27 5.10 0.98
CA LEU A 103 -14.98 5.77 0.91
C LEU A 103 -14.48 6.15 2.31
N LYS A 104 -13.21 5.84 2.58
CA LYS A 104 -12.47 6.32 3.75
C LYS A 104 -11.21 7.03 3.27
N THR A 105 -11.00 8.27 3.69
CA THR A 105 -9.85 9.08 3.29
C THR A 105 -9.08 9.59 4.49
N SER A 106 -7.76 9.70 4.34
CA SER A 106 -6.86 10.35 5.30
C SER A 106 -5.82 11.15 4.53
N GLY A 107 -5.62 12.40 4.92
CA GLY A 107 -4.74 13.35 4.26
C GLY A 107 -5.48 14.56 3.72
N SER A 108 -4.76 15.46 3.05
CA SER A 108 -5.32 16.69 2.48
C SER A 108 -5.86 16.46 1.08
N ASP A 109 -7.09 16.90 0.82
CA ASP A 109 -7.69 16.81 -0.50
C ASP A 109 -6.96 17.72 -1.52
N GLN A 110 -7.02 17.36 -2.80
CA GLN A 110 -6.36 18.09 -3.88
C GLN A 110 -7.41 18.61 -4.88
N ASN A 111 -7.28 19.88 -5.27
CA ASN A 111 -8.12 20.45 -6.31
C ASN A 111 -7.66 19.95 -7.68
N ILE A 112 -8.60 19.55 -8.52
CA ILE A 112 -8.39 19.11 -9.88
C ILE A 112 -9.13 20.02 -10.84
N ALA A 113 -8.37 20.68 -11.72
CA ALA A 113 -8.93 21.54 -12.77
C ALA A 113 -9.68 20.71 -13.80
N SER A 114 -8.96 19.78 -14.40
CA SER A 114 -9.47 18.85 -15.40
C SER A 114 -8.60 17.61 -15.40
N VAL A 115 -9.23 16.44 -15.50
CA VAL A 115 -8.57 15.16 -15.71
C VAL A 115 -9.51 14.26 -16.50
N ILE A 116 -8.95 13.50 -17.43
CA ILE A 116 -9.72 12.59 -18.27
C ILE A 116 -9.42 11.16 -17.85
N GLN A 117 -10.47 10.42 -17.55
CA GLN A 117 -10.44 8.96 -17.48
C GLN A 117 -10.65 8.45 -18.91
N ASP A 118 -9.59 7.96 -19.55
CA ASP A 118 -9.64 7.56 -20.95
C ASP A 118 -9.46 6.05 -21.11
N ASN A 119 -10.58 5.36 -21.36
CA ASN A 119 -10.61 3.92 -21.60
C ASN A 119 -9.93 3.06 -20.52
N VAL A 120 -10.02 3.50 -19.28
CA VAL A 120 -9.56 2.80 -18.08
C VAL A 120 -10.71 2.55 -17.12
N SER A 121 -10.59 1.55 -16.27
CA SER A 121 -11.61 1.27 -15.26
C SER A 121 -11.59 2.31 -14.13
N ASP A 122 -12.68 2.42 -13.39
CA ASP A 122 -12.80 3.34 -12.26
C ASP A 122 -11.71 3.10 -11.20
N ILE A 123 -11.43 1.84 -10.90
CA ILE A 123 -10.43 1.46 -9.89
C ILE A 123 -9.01 1.76 -10.38
N GLU A 124 -8.71 1.46 -11.64
CA GLU A 124 -7.41 1.75 -12.26
C GLU A 124 -7.15 3.26 -12.29
N PHE A 125 -8.14 4.03 -12.78
CA PHE A 125 -8.06 5.49 -12.81
C PHE A 125 -7.84 6.10 -11.42
N LEU A 126 -8.57 5.61 -10.42
CA LEU A 126 -8.41 6.10 -9.05
C LEU A 126 -7.05 5.73 -8.46
N TYR A 127 -6.53 4.55 -8.82
CA TYR A 127 -5.18 4.13 -8.43
C TYR A 127 -4.11 5.06 -9.03
N ASP A 128 -4.23 5.40 -10.32
CA ASP A 128 -3.30 6.31 -11.00
C ASP A 128 -3.33 7.71 -10.38
N LEU A 129 -4.51 8.20 -10.00
CA LEU A 129 -4.63 9.46 -9.26
C LEU A 129 -3.99 9.38 -7.88
N CYS A 130 -4.12 8.26 -7.17
CA CYS A 130 -3.45 8.04 -5.89
C CYS A 130 -1.92 8.11 -6.06
N VAL A 131 -1.37 7.45 -7.06
CA VAL A 131 0.07 7.52 -7.37
C VAL A 131 0.48 8.94 -7.69
N LYS A 132 -0.28 9.64 -8.54
CA LYS A 132 0.00 11.02 -8.97
C LYS A 132 0.05 12.01 -7.79
N PHE A 133 -0.81 11.86 -6.81
CA PHE A 133 -0.92 12.77 -5.65
C PHE A 133 -0.24 12.23 -4.39
N GLY A 134 0.48 11.11 -4.46
CA GLY A 134 1.23 10.56 -3.33
C GLY A 134 0.35 9.90 -2.26
N PHE A 135 -0.72 9.24 -2.68
CA PHE A 135 -1.59 8.46 -1.80
C PHE A 135 -1.39 6.96 -1.98
N LEU A 136 -1.74 6.21 -0.95
CA LEU A 136 -1.95 4.76 -0.99
C LEU A 136 -3.42 4.49 -1.17
N MET A 137 -3.76 3.47 -1.96
CA MET A 137 -5.12 3.00 -2.13
C MET A 137 -5.22 1.53 -1.81
N ALA A 138 -6.26 1.16 -1.08
CA ALA A 138 -6.64 -0.23 -0.85
C ALA A 138 -8.17 -0.37 -0.97
N VAL A 139 -8.62 -1.52 -1.46
CA VAL A 139 -10.04 -1.88 -1.43
C VAL A 139 -10.19 -3.06 -0.47
N LYS A 140 -10.94 -2.85 0.61
CA LYS A 140 -11.14 -3.86 1.66
C LYS A 140 -12.53 -3.73 2.28
N ASN A 141 -13.23 -4.86 2.43
CA ASN A 141 -14.54 -4.91 3.09
C ASN A 141 -15.57 -3.91 2.50
N ASP A 142 -15.71 -3.90 1.18
CA ASP A 142 -16.57 -2.97 0.44
C ASP A 142 -16.24 -1.48 0.68
N ASN A 143 -15.01 -1.17 1.13
CA ASN A 143 -14.52 0.20 1.26
C ASN A 143 -13.32 0.45 0.34
N ILE A 144 -13.29 1.62 -0.29
CA ILE A 144 -12.09 2.22 -0.85
C ILE A 144 -11.42 3.02 0.27
N ILE A 145 -10.18 2.71 0.57
CA ILE A 145 -9.39 3.37 1.60
C ILE A 145 -8.27 4.12 0.89
N ILE A 146 -8.20 5.42 1.06
CA ILE A 146 -7.17 6.29 0.48
C ILE A 146 -6.45 7.00 1.62
N THR A 147 -5.14 6.79 1.72
CA THR A 147 -4.31 7.34 2.79
C THR A 147 -3.07 7.99 2.21
N ALA A 148 -2.71 9.19 2.67
CA ALA A 148 -1.49 9.84 2.23
C ALA A 148 -0.26 8.99 2.58
N LYS A 149 0.70 8.89 1.64
CA LYS A 149 2.01 8.29 1.89
C LYS A 149 2.85 9.19 2.77
N ASP A 150 3.81 8.62 3.51
CA ASP A 150 4.86 9.42 4.12
C ASP A 150 5.72 10.06 3.04
N ALA A 151 6.02 11.34 3.20
CA ALA A 151 7.00 12.01 2.41
C ALA A 151 8.41 11.60 2.89
N LYS A 152 9.19 10.95 2.03
CA LYS A 152 10.65 10.82 2.19
C LYS A 152 11.29 11.90 1.33
N GLY A 153 11.94 12.86 1.92
CA GLY A 153 12.68 13.89 1.20
C GLY A 153 13.29 14.88 2.18
N ASP A 154 14.35 15.53 1.76
CA ASP A 154 14.94 16.63 2.50
C ASP A 154 13.97 17.83 2.49
N ALA A 155 13.07 17.80 3.45
CA ALA A 155 12.04 18.79 3.66
C ALA A 155 12.54 20.02 4.37
N SER A 156 13.84 20.22 4.49
CA SER A 156 14.44 21.37 5.18
C SER A 156 14.08 22.71 4.53
N GLN A 157 13.48 22.67 3.34
CA GLN A 157 13.17 23.89 2.58
C GLN A 157 11.67 24.24 2.49
N THR A 158 10.76 23.38 2.94
CA THR A 158 9.30 23.69 2.92
C THR A 158 8.57 23.02 4.08
N SER A 159 7.90 23.83 4.85
CA SER A 159 7.29 23.56 6.15
C SER A 159 6.11 22.56 6.16
N ASN A 160 5.92 21.70 5.18
CA ASN A 160 4.74 20.83 5.05
C ASN A 160 5.08 19.40 4.64
N THR A 161 6.14 18.82 5.16
CA THR A 161 6.30 17.37 5.12
C THR A 161 5.36 16.74 6.13
N SER A 162 4.22 16.36 5.68
CA SER A 162 3.31 15.58 6.51
C SER A 162 3.82 14.14 6.59
N LYS A 163 4.63 13.86 7.62
CA LYS A 163 4.77 12.47 8.07
C LYS A 163 3.37 11.99 8.43
N ASN A 164 2.93 10.92 7.80
CA ASN A 164 1.69 10.28 8.23
C ASN A 164 1.98 9.45 9.49
N GLU A 165 1.88 10.08 10.65
CA GLU A 165 2.09 9.44 11.96
C GLU A 165 1.08 8.32 12.25
N ASN A 166 -0.01 8.27 11.47
CA ASN A 166 -1.06 7.26 11.63
C ASN A 166 -0.75 5.92 10.92
N LEU A 167 0.37 5.81 10.20
CA LEU A 167 0.76 4.54 9.59
C LEU A 167 1.38 3.64 10.67
N PRO A 168 0.90 2.39 10.81
CA PRO A 168 1.46 1.46 11.78
C PRO A 168 2.93 1.15 11.44
N THR A 169 3.77 1.14 12.47
CA THR A 169 5.18 0.75 12.35
C THR A 169 5.36 -0.65 12.93
N PHE A 170 5.94 -1.53 12.14
CA PHE A 170 6.24 -2.90 12.51
C PHE A 170 7.76 -3.05 12.63
N THR A 171 8.20 -3.69 13.72
CA THR A 171 9.62 -4.00 13.92
C THR A 171 9.82 -5.51 13.83
N LEU A 172 10.76 -5.92 12.98
CA LEU A 172 11.17 -7.31 12.83
C LEU A 172 12.66 -7.44 13.19
N ASN A 173 12.98 -8.36 14.09
CA ASN A 173 14.37 -8.65 14.43
C ASN A 173 14.93 -9.68 13.44
N LEU A 174 16.21 -9.59 13.12
CA LEU A 174 16.88 -10.53 12.23
C LEU A 174 16.70 -12.00 12.68
N THR A 175 16.65 -12.23 13.99
CA THR A 175 16.43 -13.55 14.58
C THR A 175 15.04 -14.14 14.32
N ASP A 176 14.06 -13.29 14.01
CA ASP A 176 12.67 -13.70 13.78
C ASP A 176 12.39 -13.95 12.28
N LEU A 177 13.37 -13.66 11.43
CA LEU A 177 13.24 -13.79 9.99
C LEU A 177 13.68 -15.17 9.51
N TYR A 178 12.93 -15.75 8.60
CA TYR A 178 13.32 -16.96 7.85
C TYR A 178 14.20 -16.61 6.67
N SER A 179 13.94 -15.48 6.03
CA SER A 179 14.75 -14.93 4.95
C SER A 179 14.72 -13.40 4.94
N LEU A 180 15.79 -12.79 4.48
CA LEU A 180 15.88 -11.35 4.23
C LEU A 180 16.76 -11.15 3.00
N GLU A 181 16.18 -10.65 1.94
CA GLU A 181 16.86 -10.27 0.71
C GLU A 181 16.71 -8.77 0.51
N ILE A 182 17.83 -8.09 0.28
CA ILE A 182 17.85 -6.65 0.07
C ILE A 182 18.66 -6.37 -1.18
N THR A 183 18.08 -5.58 -2.06
CA THR A 183 18.74 -5.08 -3.25
C THR A 183 18.85 -3.57 -3.13
N GLU A 184 20.06 -3.08 -3.06
CA GLU A 184 20.37 -1.67 -3.12
C GLU A 184 20.75 -1.29 -4.56
N ALA A 185 19.99 -0.39 -5.15
CA ALA A 185 20.27 0.13 -6.47
C ALA A 185 20.67 1.61 -6.34
N ASN A 186 21.75 2.00 -6.99
CA ASN A 186 22.17 3.41 -7.04
C ASN A 186 21.22 4.22 -7.94
N ARG A 187 19.93 4.27 -7.54
CA ARG A 187 18.86 5.05 -8.21
C ARG A 187 18.62 6.40 -7.56
N ASN A 188 19.27 6.71 -6.45
CA ASN A 188 19.13 7.98 -5.72
C ASN A 188 19.81 9.16 -6.46
N SER A 189 19.78 9.13 -7.78
CA SER A 189 20.39 10.18 -8.57
C SER A 189 19.56 11.46 -8.61
N TYR A 190 18.27 11.39 -8.37
CA TYR A 190 17.41 12.58 -8.42
C TYR A 190 17.25 13.21 -7.04
N THR A 191 17.79 14.43 -6.90
CA THR A 191 17.71 15.23 -5.67
C THR A 191 16.67 16.32 -5.75
N ALA A 192 16.16 16.59 -6.95
CA ALA A 192 15.10 17.57 -7.19
C ALA A 192 14.22 17.19 -8.39
N VAL A 193 13.00 17.71 -8.39
CA VAL A 193 12.06 17.63 -9.52
C VAL A 193 11.73 19.05 -9.97
N ILE A 194 11.80 19.31 -11.26
CA ILE A 194 11.27 20.51 -11.88
C ILE A 194 10.00 20.11 -12.64
N VAL A 195 8.90 20.74 -12.28
CA VAL A 195 7.62 20.63 -13.00
C VAL A 195 7.46 21.86 -13.87
N GLU A 196 7.21 21.69 -15.14
CA GLU A 196 7.01 22.75 -16.13
C GLU A 196 5.59 22.66 -16.69
N TRP A 197 4.96 23.83 -16.91
CA TRP A 197 3.67 23.92 -17.59
C TRP A 197 3.57 25.18 -18.43
N GLN A 198 2.71 25.13 -19.42
CA GLN A 198 2.39 26.29 -20.26
C GLN A 198 1.31 27.12 -19.54
N ASP A 199 1.64 28.36 -19.19
CA ASP A 199 0.67 29.35 -18.75
C ASP A 199 0.01 29.94 -20.00
N ILE A 200 -1.26 29.65 -20.20
CA ILE A 200 -2.00 30.04 -21.40
C ILE A 200 -2.26 31.55 -21.40
N GLU A 201 -2.52 32.14 -20.24
CA GLU A 201 -2.79 33.58 -20.12
C GLU A 201 -1.53 34.40 -20.36
N ALA A 202 -0.40 34.00 -19.78
CA ALA A 202 0.87 34.70 -19.94
C ALA A 202 1.66 34.34 -21.19
N GLY A 203 1.26 33.27 -21.90
CA GLY A 203 1.96 32.77 -23.09
C GLY A 203 3.39 32.28 -22.80
N LYS A 204 3.70 31.91 -21.56
CA LYS A 204 5.05 31.54 -21.11
C LYS A 204 5.05 30.18 -20.40
N VAL A 205 6.22 29.52 -20.44
CA VAL A 205 6.44 28.35 -19.62
C VAL A 205 6.76 28.79 -18.20
N LYS A 206 6.00 28.30 -17.23
CA LYS A 206 6.28 28.41 -15.79
C LYS A 206 6.88 27.13 -15.28
N SER A 207 7.68 27.21 -14.24
CA SER A 207 8.26 26.04 -13.58
C SER A 207 8.36 26.22 -12.08
N ILE A 208 8.23 25.09 -11.37
CA ILE A 208 8.50 25.00 -9.92
C ILE A 208 9.52 23.88 -9.71
N LYS A 209 10.56 24.19 -8.90
CA LYS A 209 11.55 23.20 -8.47
C LYS A 209 11.27 22.80 -7.02
N VAL A 210 11.19 21.50 -6.78
CA VAL A 210 11.08 20.90 -5.44
C VAL A 210 12.29 20.03 -5.18
N GLY A 211 12.87 20.16 -3.98
CA GLY A 211 14.12 19.51 -3.61
C GLY A 211 15.35 20.39 -3.84
N SER A 212 16.52 19.89 -3.40
CA SER A 212 17.81 20.59 -3.45
C SER A 212 18.84 19.72 -4.16
N GLY A 213 19.68 20.31 -4.97
CA GLY A 213 20.79 19.62 -5.63
C GLY A 213 20.79 19.74 -7.15
N GLU A 214 21.76 19.08 -7.78
CA GLU A 214 22.06 19.25 -9.21
C GLU A 214 21.39 18.20 -10.10
N GLN A 215 21.05 17.04 -9.53
CA GLN A 215 20.40 15.97 -10.29
C GLN A 215 18.89 16.16 -10.31
N VAL A 216 18.42 16.73 -11.39
CA VAL A 216 17.05 17.21 -11.51
C VAL A 216 16.26 16.36 -12.51
N TYR A 217 15.14 15.82 -12.05
CA TYR A 217 14.13 15.22 -12.94
C TYR A 217 13.18 16.32 -13.45
N LYS A 218 12.99 16.39 -14.76
CA LYS A 218 12.05 17.34 -15.38
C LYS A 218 10.80 16.60 -15.84
N MET A 219 9.63 17.16 -15.51
CA MET A 219 8.34 16.68 -15.98
C MET A 219 7.46 17.84 -16.43
N GLN A 220 6.61 17.57 -17.42
CA GLN A 220 5.62 18.51 -17.90
C GLN A 220 4.22 18.07 -17.46
N ILE A 221 3.40 19.04 -17.09
CA ILE A 221 2.01 18.83 -16.70
C ILE A 221 1.10 19.80 -17.47
N ALA A 222 -0.21 19.52 -17.50
CA ALA A 222 -1.20 20.48 -17.94
C ALA A 222 -1.23 21.68 -16.98
N GLU A 223 -1.74 22.83 -17.47
CA GLU A 223 -1.85 24.04 -16.66
C GLU A 223 -2.59 23.77 -15.34
N PRO A 224 -1.92 23.98 -14.19
CA PRO A 224 -2.49 23.73 -12.87
C PRO A 224 -3.38 24.90 -12.44
N LYS A 225 -4.33 24.66 -11.54
CA LYS A 225 -5.13 25.74 -10.93
C LYS A 225 -4.39 26.53 -9.87
N SER A 226 -3.37 25.94 -9.27
CA SER A 226 -2.60 26.56 -8.21
C SER A 226 -1.19 26.01 -8.13
N ASP A 227 -0.26 26.84 -7.66
CA ASP A 227 1.11 26.42 -7.40
C ASP A 227 1.20 25.27 -6.36
N ASN A 228 0.22 25.21 -5.44
CA ASN A 228 0.16 24.13 -4.45
C ASN A 228 -0.11 22.76 -5.10
N GLU A 229 -0.91 22.70 -6.15
CA GLU A 229 -1.13 21.47 -6.93
C GLU A 229 0.18 20.98 -7.57
N VAL A 230 0.91 21.89 -8.21
CA VAL A 230 2.22 21.61 -8.82
C VAL A 230 3.21 21.11 -7.77
N PHE A 231 3.25 21.81 -6.63
CA PHE A 231 4.14 21.45 -5.54
C PHE A 231 3.89 20.02 -5.04
N LYS A 232 2.63 19.64 -4.82
CA LYS A 232 2.24 18.30 -4.38
C LYS A 232 2.57 17.21 -5.41
N GLN A 233 2.37 17.49 -6.70
CA GLN A 233 2.76 16.56 -7.76
C GLN A 233 4.28 16.40 -7.84
N ALA A 234 5.03 17.50 -7.72
CA ALA A 234 6.48 17.48 -7.72
C ALA A 234 7.05 16.73 -6.50
N GLU A 235 6.47 16.95 -5.31
CA GLU A 235 6.84 16.25 -4.07
C GLU A 235 6.55 14.74 -4.18
N ALA A 236 5.37 14.37 -4.68
CA ALA A 236 5.00 12.97 -4.89
C ALA A 236 5.98 12.28 -5.86
N LYS A 237 6.35 12.98 -6.95
CA LYS A 237 7.29 12.44 -7.93
C LYS A 237 8.72 12.33 -7.38
N LEU A 238 9.18 13.32 -6.63
CA LEU A 238 10.48 13.28 -5.97
C LEU A 238 10.55 12.11 -4.99
N ASN A 239 9.51 11.94 -4.17
CA ASN A 239 9.41 10.82 -3.24
C ASN A 239 9.37 9.46 -3.96
N GLU A 240 8.68 9.35 -5.10
CA GLU A 240 8.69 8.15 -5.94
C GLU A 240 10.09 7.83 -6.46
N LEU A 241 10.79 8.85 -6.96
CA LEU A 241 12.15 8.69 -7.52
C LEU A 241 13.20 8.35 -6.44
N GLN A 242 13.04 8.88 -5.24
CA GLN A 242 13.92 8.61 -4.10
C GLN A 242 13.60 7.28 -3.39
N ARG A 243 12.35 6.80 -3.49
CA ARG A 243 11.98 5.46 -3.07
C ARG A 243 12.46 4.45 -4.11
N GLY A 244 13.00 3.36 -3.68
CA GLY A 244 13.47 2.33 -4.61
C GLY A 244 14.96 2.31 -4.83
N GLY A 245 15.71 3.12 -4.06
CA GLY A 245 17.13 2.89 -3.84
C GLY A 245 17.37 1.56 -3.16
N ILE A 246 16.48 1.20 -2.21
CA ILE A 246 16.51 -0.07 -1.52
C ILE A 246 15.16 -0.78 -1.77
N ASN A 247 15.22 -1.98 -2.30
CA ASN A 247 14.07 -2.87 -2.40
C ASN A 247 14.42 -4.17 -1.72
N GLY A 248 13.46 -4.76 -1.03
CA GLY A 248 13.72 -6.01 -0.37
C GLY A 248 12.48 -6.86 -0.18
N ARG A 249 12.76 -8.11 0.17
CA ARG A 249 11.77 -9.09 0.57
C ARG A 249 12.25 -9.79 1.84
N CYS A 250 11.36 -10.00 2.77
CA CYS A 250 11.63 -10.85 3.93
C CYS A 250 10.45 -11.78 4.20
N SER A 251 10.75 -12.90 4.84
CA SER A 251 9.74 -13.84 5.32
C SER A 251 9.93 -14.10 6.80
N CYS A 252 8.81 -14.28 7.50
CA CYS A 252 8.82 -14.60 8.93
C CYS A 252 7.55 -15.36 9.33
N GLU A 253 7.47 -15.76 10.60
CA GLU A 253 6.25 -16.32 11.18
C GLU A 253 5.07 -15.37 10.96
N GLY A 254 3.88 -15.94 10.77
CA GLY A 254 2.65 -15.19 10.51
C GLY A 254 2.35 -14.15 11.58
N LYS A 255 2.18 -12.91 11.16
CA LYS A 255 1.85 -11.75 12.01
C LYS A 255 0.83 -10.89 11.28
N ASN A 256 0.04 -10.11 12.04
CA ASN A 256 -0.89 -9.15 11.45
C ASN A 256 -0.13 -7.89 10.97
N ILE A 257 0.59 -8.02 9.87
CA ILE A 257 1.29 -6.93 9.20
C ILE A 257 0.48 -6.55 7.95
N ILE A 258 0.37 -5.26 7.70
CA ILE A 258 -0.44 -4.73 6.59
C ILE A 258 0.41 -3.92 5.61
N ALA A 259 0.10 -4.04 4.34
CA ALA A 259 0.69 -3.20 3.31
C ALA A 259 0.37 -1.71 3.54
N GLY A 260 1.29 -0.84 3.17
CA GLY A 260 1.21 0.59 3.42
C GLY A 260 1.72 1.03 4.79
N GLY A 261 2.02 0.10 5.69
CA GLY A 261 2.69 0.39 6.96
C GLY A 261 4.19 0.64 6.80
N LYS A 262 4.83 0.99 7.90
CA LYS A 262 6.29 1.16 8.02
C LYS A 262 6.92 -0.11 8.55
N LEU A 263 8.12 -0.43 8.08
CA LEU A 263 8.91 -1.57 8.53
C LEU A 263 10.26 -1.09 9.03
N LYS A 264 10.66 -1.60 10.19
CA LYS A 264 12.00 -1.43 10.78
C LYS A 264 12.62 -2.79 11.03
N PHE A 265 13.93 -2.87 10.86
CA PHE A 265 14.70 -4.07 11.18
C PHE A 265 15.53 -3.85 12.43
N GLY A 266 15.48 -4.79 13.37
CA GLY A 266 16.34 -4.85 14.52
C GLY A 266 17.46 -5.87 14.31
N GLY A 267 18.69 -5.50 14.68
CA GLY A 267 19.86 -6.40 14.60
C GLY A 267 20.34 -6.71 13.18
N VAL A 268 19.99 -5.86 12.20
CA VAL A 268 20.52 -5.95 10.83
C VAL A 268 21.54 -4.82 10.63
N PRO A 269 22.86 -5.13 10.59
CA PRO A 269 23.90 -4.12 10.49
C PRO A 269 23.69 -3.17 9.31
N GLY A 270 23.70 -1.86 9.59
CA GLY A 270 23.54 -0.81 8.59
C GLY A 270 22.10 -0.44 8.24
N LEU A 271 21.10 -1.14 8.78
CA LEU A 271 19.68 -0.87 8.50
C LEU A 271 18.88 -0.44 9.74
N GLU A 272 19.48 -0.41 10.92
CA GLU A 272 18.79 -0.15 12.18
C GLU A 272 18.12 1.23 12.22
N ALA A 273 18.68 2.21 11.53
CA ALA A 273 18.15 3.57 11.45
C ALA A 273 17.12 3.76 10.33
N ASN A 274 17.00 2.79 9.43
CA ASN A 274 16.15 2.94 8.25
C ASN A 274 14.70 2.57 8.54
N GLU A 275 13.79 3.35 7.97
CA GLU A 275 12.37 3.03 7.89
C GLU A 275 12.02 2.69 6.45
N PHE A 276 11.40 1.54 6.25
CA PHE A 276 10.96 1.07 4.93
C PHE A 276 9.44 1.17 4.81
N SER A 277 8.96 1.34 3.60
CA SER A 277 7.52 1.27 3.31
C SER A 277 7.17 -0.15 2.87
N ILE A 278 6.13 -0.74 3.45
CA ILE A 278 5.63 -2.06 3.07
C ILE A 278 4.81 -1.94 1.79
N LYS A 279 5.28 -2.55 0.71
CA LYS A 279 4.58 -2.58 -0.59
C LYS A 279 3.47 -3.60 -0.62
N GLY A 280 3.77 -4.79 -0.11
CA GLY A 280 2.85 -5.92 -0.13
C GLY A 280 3.14 -6.90 0.98
N VAL A 281 2.11 -7.61 1.41
CA VAL A 281 2.19 -8.71 2.36
C VAL A 281 1.41 -9.89 1.80
N SER A 282 2.07 -11.04 1.68
CA SER A 282 1.44 -12.30 1.31
C SER A 282 1.36 -13.21 2.52
N HIS A 283 0.17 -13.65 2.86
CA HIS A 283 -0.07 -14.58 3.95
C HIS A 283 -0.21 -16.00 3.40
N LYS A 284 0.58 -16.93 3.90
CA LYS A 284 0.60 -18.35 3.50
C LYS A 284 0.29 -19.22 4.70
N LEU A 285 -0.80 -19.95 4.62
CA LEU A 285 -1.15 -20.96 5.61
C LEU A 285 -1.03 -22.34 4.95
N SER A 286 -0.21 -23.20 5.53
CA SER A 286 0.03 -24.55 5.06
C SER A 286 0.07 -25.54 6.20
N THR A 287 0.29 -26.81 5.92
CA THR A 287 0.50 -27.84 6.93
C THR A 287 1.78 -27.62 7.76
N SER A 288 2.74 -26.87 7.22
CA SER A 288 3.99 -26.51 7.93
C SER A 288 3.85 -25.30 8.86
N GLY A 289 2.75 -24.56 8.76
CA GLY A 289 2.50 -23.40 9.61
C GLY A 289 1.95 -22.20 8.86
N TYR A 290 1.92 -21.08 9.58
CA TYR A 290 1.49 -19.78 9.07
C TYR A 290 2.71 -18.87 8.90
N GLU A 291 2.97 -18.45 7.66
CA GLU A 291 4.09 -17.62 7.25
C GLU A 291 3.60 -16.35 6.52
N ILE A 292 4.38 -15.32 6.57
CA ILE A 292 4.17 -14.10 5.77
C ILE A 292 5.42 -13.77 4.96
N ASP A 293 5.19 -13.36 3.72
CA ASP A 293 6.20 -12.70 2.88
C ASP A 293 5.88 -11.23 2.78
N ILE A 294 6.86 -10.38 3.04
CA ILE A 294 6.74 -8.93 3.03
C ILE A 294 7.66 -8.38 1.95
N GLU A 295 7.09 -7.60 1.04
CA GLU A 295 7.84 -6.80 0.08
C GLU A 295 7.90 -5.36 0.57
N PHE A 296 9.09 -4.77 0.57
CA PHE A 296 9.31 -3.42 1.07
C PHE A 296 10.23 -2.59 0.18
N GLU A 297 10.16 -1.27 0.33
CA GLU A 297 11.01 -0.30 -0.34
C GLU A 297 11.47 0.79 0.64
N GLY A 298 12.66 1.35 0.37
CA GLY A 298 13.26 2.36 1.22
C GLY A 298 13.95 3.49 0.48
#